data_a5132df770b296ebcc940ff88f807529
#
_entry.id   a5132df770b296ebcc940ff88f807529
#
_cell.length_a   1.000
_cell.length_b   1.000
_cell.length_c   1.000
_cell.angle_alpha   90.00
_cell.angle_beta   90.00
_cell.angle_gamma   90.00
#
_symmetry.space_group_name_H-M   'P 1'
#
loop_
_entity.id
_entity.type
_entity.pdbx_description
1 polymer ?
#
loop_
_entity_poly.entity_id
_entity_poly.type
_entity_poly.pdbx_seq_one_letter_code
_entity_poly.pdbx_strand_id
1 'polypeptide(L)'
;MKSVLKMTIVGLLLAAPAAHAAKAKVDQPAPDFRVTTLTRDKIDLASLRGKVIVINRWATWCVPCREEFLLFEKYMPFRAKYGFTVIAIETGGAEGNSAMKKLATLVHFPVAVEDQSHANAYPIIEGAVPSNYVIDRAGVVRYARAGAFQLDELEKVVVPLLNQPAPPDPAAATPPPPAPVK
;
A
#
# COMPACT_ATOMS: atom_id res chain seq x y z
N MET A 1 57.45 12.30 39.29
CA MET A 1 56.79 11.12 38.70
C MET A 1 55.32 11.47 38.45
N LYS A 2 54.97 11.73 37.17
CA LYS A 2 53.59 12.12 36.76
C LYS A 2 52.94 10.91 36.09
N SER A 3 51.97 10.29 36.77
CA SER A 3 51.20 9.15 36.27
C SER A 3 50.06 9.69 35.36
N VAL A 4 50.12 9.36 34.10
CA VAL A 4 49.07 9.68 33.09
C VAL A 4 48.06 8.56 33.04
N LEU A 5 46.89 8.79 33.60
CA LEU A 5 45.75 7.85 33.55
C LEU A 5 45.14 7.87 32.13
N LYS A 6 45.34 6.80 31.37
CA LYS A 6 44.72 6.59 30.07
C LYS A 6 43.27 6.17 30.26
N MET A 7 42.35 7.09 29.97
CA MET A 7 40.90 6.80 29.94
C MET A 7 40.51 6.18 28.61
N THR A 8 40.27 4.89 28.62
CA THR A 8 39.80 4.14 27.43
C THR A 8 38.29 4.36 27.31
N ILE A 9 37.90 5.12 26.31
CA ILE A 9 36.46 5.29 25.96
C ILE A 9 36.03 4.02 25.18
N VAL A 10 35.29 3.14 25.84
CA VAL A 10 34.60 2.02 25.17
C VAL A 10 33.36 2.59 24.49
N GLY A 11 33.46 2.77 23.19
CA GLY A 11 32.32 3.17 22.36
C GLY A 11 31.30 2.02 22.28
N LEU A 12 30.15 2.20 22.94
CA LEU A 12 29.00 1.31 22.82
C LEU A 12 28.36 1.53 21.43
N LEU A 13 28.69 0.65 20.48
CA LEU A 13 28.01 0.58 19.19
C LEU A 13 26.57 0.09 19.43
N LEU A 14 25.62 1.00 19.49
CA LEU A 14 24.20 0.70 19.40
C LEU A 14 23.91 0.16 17.99
N ALA A 15 23.89 -1.15 17.85
CA ALA A 15 23.38 -1.80 16.67
C ALA A 15 21.87 -1.48 16.54
N ALA A 16 21.51 -0.62 15.59
CA ALA A 16 20.12 -0.41 15.24
C ALA A 16 19.52 -1.76 14.81
N PRO A 17 18.37 -2.18 15.35
CA PRO A 17 17.72 -3.39 14.91
C PRO A 17 17.40 -3.26 13.40
N ALA A 18 17.83 -4.24 12.61
CA ALA A 18 17.41 -4.35 11.21
C ALA A 18 15.88 -4.40 11.20
N ALA A 19 15.25 -3.35 10.67
CA ALA A 19 13.82 -3.29 10.52
C ALA A 19 13.42 -4.37 9.50
N HIS A 20 13.06 -5.54 9.96
CA HIS A 20 12.36 -6.51 9.14
C HIS A 20 11.06 -5.86 8.70
N ALA A 21 10.82 -5.79 7.38
CA ALA A 21 9.58 -5.25 6.84
C ALA A 21 8.40 -5.95 7.52
N ALA A 22 7.61 -5.18 8.26
CA ALA A 22 6.43 -5.72 8.94
C ALA A 22 5.45 -6.25 7.89
N LYS A 23 4.81 -7.39 8.18
CA LYS A 23 3.72 -7.92 7.33
C LYS A 23 2.40 -7.29 7.72
N ALA A 24 1.56 -7.02 6.72
CA ALA A 24 0.21 -6.52 6.92
C ALA A 24 -0.62 -7.47 7.78
N LYS A 25 -1.22 -6.94 8.84
CA LYS A 25 -2.13 -7.64 9.74
C LYS A 25 -3.34 -6.78 10.03
N VAL A 26 -4.52 -7.39 10.11
CA VAL A 26 -5.76 -6.69 10.44
C VAL A 26 -5.62 -5.98 11.79
N ASP A 27 -6.17 -4.78 11.89
CA ASP A 27 -6.14 -3.85 13.01
C ASP A 27 -4.73 -3.38 13.44
N GLN A 28 -3.76 -3.50 12.53
CA GLN A 28 -2.42 -2.94 12.71
C GLN A 28 -2.14 -1.84 11.68
N PRO A 29 -1.22 -0.91 11.97
CA PRO A 29 -0.74 0.03 10.98
C PRO A 29 -0.28 -0.69 9.71
N ALA A 30 -0.73 -0.21 8.56
CA ALA A 30 -0.38 -0.75 7.27
C ALA A 30 1.12 -0.57 7.03
N PRO A 31 1.85 -1.64 6.70
CA PRO A 31 3.26 -1.53 6.34
C PRO A 31 3.45 -0.62 5.13
N ASP A 32 4.53 0.14 5.13
CA ASP A 32 4.87 0.95 3.97
C ASP A 32 5.11 0.06 2.74
N PHE A 33 4.64 0.55 1.61
CA PHE A 33 4.97 -0.02 0.32
C PHE A 33 5.34 1.08 -0.67
N ARG A 34 6.10 0.70 -1.66
CA ARG A 34 6.38 1.52 -2.83
C ARG A 34 6.33 0.63 -4.06
N VAL A 35 5.57 1.05 -5.06
CA VAL A 35 5.45 0.33 -6.33
C VAL A 35 5.67 1.28 -7.50
N THR A 36 6.19 0.74 -8.59
CA THR A 36 6.21 1.42 -9.89
C THR A 36 5.15 0.77 -10.76
N THR A 37 4.19 1.56 -11.22
CA THR A 37 3.11 1.07 -12.08
C THR A 37 3.64 0.72 -13.48
N LEU A 38 2.84 0.00 -14.24
CA LEU A 38 3.14 -0.28 -15.65
C LEU A 38 3.12 0.98 -16.52
N THR A 39 2.47 2.04 -16.06
CA THR A 39 2.51 3.39 -16.66
C THR A 39 3.67 4.24 -16.17
N ARG A 40 4.58 3.65 -15.37
CA ARG A 40 5.79 4.26 -14.80
C ARG A 40 5.54 5.28 -13.68
N ASP A 41 4.35 5.37 -13.15
CA ASP A 41 4.06 6.18 -11.98
C ASP A 41 4.61 5.50 -10.72
N LYS A 42 5.17 6.29 -9.82
CA LYS A 42 5.61 5.81 -8.50
C LYS A 42 4.54 6.09 -7.48
N ILE A 43 4.11 5.05 -6.78
CA ILE A 43 3.09 5.12 -5.74
C ILE A 43 3.69 4.58 -4.45
N ASP A 44 3.56 5.33 -3.37
CA ASP A 44 3.86 4.90 -2.02
C ASP A 44 2.63 5.07 -1.11
N LEU A 45 2.60 4.35 0.00
CA LEU A 45 1.47 4.39 0.93
C LEU A 45 1.28 5.78 1.53
N ALA A 46 2.36 6.53 1.75
CA ALA A 46 2.29 7.87 2.33
C ALA A 46 1.52 8.84 1.44
N SER A 47 1.68 8.73 0.10
CA SER A 47 0.95 9.55 -0.88
C SER A 47 -0.56 9.25 -0.96
N LEU A 48 -0.99 8.15 -0.34
CA LEU A 48 -2.38 7.69 -0.34
C LEU A 48 -3.09 7.91 1.01
N ARG A 49 -2.46 8.62 1.94
CA ARG A 49 -3.07 8.97 3.23
C ARG A 49 -4.42 9.66 3.04
N GLY A 50 -5.38 9.34 3.91
CA GLY A 50 -6.74 9.86 3.82
C GLY A 50 -7.64 9.13 2.82
N LYS A 51 -7.11 8.17 2.05
CA LYS A 51 -7.90 7.32 1.15
C LYS A 51 -8.18 5.96 1.78
N VAL A 52 -9.25 5.32 1.32
CA VAL A 52 -9.50 3.89 1.53
C VAL A 52 -8.88 3.15 0.35
N ILE A 53 -7.98 2.23 0.63
CA ILE A 53 -7.12 1.60 -0.37
C ILE A 53 -7.38 0.09 -0.37
N VAL A 54 -7.62 -0.49 -1.53
CA VAL A 54 -7.52 -1.95 -1.72
C VAL A 54 -6.16 -2.25 -2.33
N ILE A 55 -5.34 -3.05 -1.63
CA ILE A 55 -4.17 -3.69 -2.23
C ILE A 55 -4.61 -5.07 -2.66
N ASN A 56 -4.59 -5.30 -3.97
CA ASN A 56 -5.01 -6.53 -4.60
C ASN A 56 -3.79 -7.27 -5.17
N ARG A 57 -3.51 -8.46 -4.66
CA ARG A 57 -2.45 -9.34 -5.17
C ARG A 57 -3.07 -10.30 -6.17
N TRP A 58 -2.61 -10.28 -7.41
CA TRP A 58 -3.23 -11.02 -8.51
C TRP A 58 -2.18 -11.64 -9.44
N ALA A 59 -2.61 -12.49 -10.37
CA ALA A 59 -1.74 -13.03 -11.41
C ALA A 59 -2.45 -13.08 -12.76
N THR A 60 -1.70 -13.02 -13.84
CA THR A 60 -2.22 -12.98 -15.22
C THR A 60 -3.02 -14.22 -15.59
N TRP A 61 -2.68 -15.37 -15.05
CA TRP A 61 -3.37 -16.66 -15.26
C TRP A 61 -4.63 -16.85 -14.40
N CYS A 62 -4.86 -15.96 -13.42
CA CYS A 62 -5.93 -16.08 -12.43
C CYS A 62 -7.27 -15.62 -13.01
N VAL A 63 -8.18 -16.55 -13.27
CA VAL A 63 -9.52 -16.25 -13.80
C VAL A 63 -10.35 -15.40 -12.82
N PRO A 64 -10.49 -15.77 -11.52
CA PRO A 64 -11.27 -14.96 -10.58
C PRO A 64 -10.69 -13.56 -10.37
N CYS A 65 -9.38 -13.37 -10.53
CA CYS A 65 -8.78 -12.03 -10.46
C CYS A 65 -9.29 -11.11 -11.59
N ARG A 66 -9.47 -11.65 -12.79
CA ARG A 66 -9.99 -10.87 -13.92
C ARG A 66 -11.46 -10.47 -13.73
N GLU A 67 -12.25 -11.35 -13.13
CA GLU A 67 -13.65 -11.04 -12.76
C GLU A 67 -13.70 -9.94 -11.69
N GLU A 68 -12.84 -10.01 -10.70
CA GLU A 68 -12.71 -8.98 -9.68
C GLU A 68 -12.25 -7.63 -10.26
N PHE A 69 -11.39 -7.62 -11.27
CA PHE A 69 -11.02 -6.40 -11.98
C PHE A 69 -12.23 -5.72 -12.63
N LEU A 70 -13.15 -6.49 -13.22
CA LEU A 70 -14.40 -5.95 -13.76
C LEU A 70 -15.29 -5.35 -12.67
N LEU A 71 -15.28 -5.93 -11.47
CA LEU A 71 -15.96 -5.36 -10.31
C LEU A 71 -15.32 -4.02 -9.93
N PHE A 72 -14.00 -3.97 -9.78
CA PHE A 72 -13.29 -2.73 -9.43
C PHE A 72 -13.52 -1.63 -10.48
N GLU A 73 -13.47 -1.95 -11.77
CA GLU A 73 -13.74 -1.01 -12.86
C GLU A 73 -15.13 -0.39 -12.76
N LYS A 74 -16.15 -1.19 -12.45
CA LYS A 74 -17.51 -0.70 -12.25
C LYS A 74 -17.65 0.11 -10.97
N TYR A 75 -16.88 -0.20 -9.94
CA TYR A 75 -16.97 0.42 -8.61
C TYR A 75 -16.24 1.75 -8.52
N MET A 76 -15.07 1.87 -9.17
CA MET A 76 -14.19 3.04 -9.13
C MET A 76 -14.88 4.35 -9.50
N PRO A 77 -15.66 4.48 -10.60
CA PRO A 77 -16.28 5.75 -10.98
C PRO A 77 -17.20 6.34 -9.92
N PHE A 78 -17.82 5.48 -9.12
CA PHE A 78 -18.74 5.89 -8.07
C PHE A 78 -18.04 6.24 -6.75
N ARG A 79 -16.88 5.66 -6.46
CA ARG A 79 -16.22 5.72 -5.16
C ARG A 79 -14.91 6.52 -5.15
N ALA A 80 -14.25 6.68 -6.29
CA ALA A 80 -12.98 7.43 -6.37
C ALA A 80 -13.08 8.86 -5.82
N LYS A 81 -14.20 9.56 -6.11
CA LYS A 81 -14.47 10.92 -5.60
C LYS A 81 -14.58 10.99 -4.07
N TYR A 82 -14.84 9.87 -3.41
CA TYR A 82 -14.86 9.78 -1.95
C TYR A 82 -13.54 9.28 -1.36
N GLY A 83 -12.49 9.22 -2.19
CA GLY A 83 -11.17 8.80 -1.74
C GLY A 83 -10.96 7.29 -1.71
N PHE A 84 -11.63 6.53 -2.58
CA PHE A 84 -11.38 5.12 -2.81
C PHE A 84 -10.35 4.92 -3.91
N THR A 85 -9.46 3.95 -3.75
CA THR A 85 -8.54 3.51 -4.80
C THR A 85 -8.19 2.04 -4.67
N VAL A 86 -7.78 1.44 -5.79
CA VAL A 86 -7.24 0.08 -5.86
C VAL A 86 -5.81 0.15 -6.35
N ILE A 87 -4.92 -0.65 -5.79
CA ILE A 87 -3.56 -0.89 -6.28
C ILE A 87 -3.45 -2.37 -6.58
N ALA A 88 -3.46 -2.73 -7.84
CA ALA A 88 -3.35 -4.11 -8.28
C ALA A 88 -1.88 -4.47 -8.51
N ILE A 89 -1.36 -5.42 -7.73
CA ILE A 89 0.05 -5.85 -7.78
C ILE A 89 0.13 -7.26 -8.34
N GLU A 90 0.67 -7.38 -9.55
CA GLU A 90 0.89 -8.67 -10.20
C GLU A 90 2.01 -9.43 -9.49
N THR A 91 1.78 -10.69 -9.19
CA THR A 91 2.65 -11.52 -8.36
C THR A 91 3.14 -12.80 -9.07
N GLY A 92 2.77 -12.99 -10.33
CA GLY A 92 3.13 -14.18 -11.11
C GLY A 92 4.39 -14.06 -11.97
N GLY A 93 5.15 -12.94 -11.86
CA GLY A 93 6.40 -12.76 -12.61
C GLY A 93 6.19 -12.42 -14.10
N ALA A 94 5.05 -11.86 -14.47
CA ALA A 94 4.72 -11.49 -15.85
C ALA A 94 5.35 -10.16 -16.32
N GLU A 95 6.50 -9.78 -15.77
CA GLU A 95 7.22 -8.58 -16.17
C GLU A 95 7.45 -8.56 -17.70
N GLY A 96 7.05 -7.45 -18.31
CA GLY A 96 7.24 -7.26 -19.75
C GLY A 96 6.14 -7.86 -20.64
N ASN A 97 5.15 -8.58 -20.08
CA ASN A 97 4.03 -9.12 -20.85
C ASN A 97 3.20 -8.00 -21.49
N SER A 98 3.08 -8.02 -22.82
CA SER A 98 2.33 -7.02 -23.58
C SER A 98 0.84 -7.01 -23.21
N ALA A 99 0.26 -8.15 -22.86
CA ALA A 99 -1.13 -8.26 -22.42
C ALA A 99 -1.36 -7.50 -21.09
N MET A 100 -0.40 -7.56 -20.18
CA MET A 100 -0.46 -6.86 -18.90
C MET A 100 -0.37 -5.35 -19.09
N LYS A 101 0.53 -4.88 -19.97
CA LYS A 101 0.62 -3.46 -20.33
C LYS A 101 -0.69 -2.96 -20.97
N LYS A 102 -1.29 -3.75 -21.85
CA LYS A 102 -2.59 -3.45 -22.44
C LYS A 102 -3.68 -3.39 -21.36
N LEU A 103 -3.71 -4.35 -20.43
CA LEU A 103 -4.65 -4.32 -19.32
C LEU A 103 -4.53 -3.04 -18.50
N ALA A 104 -3.32 -2.62 -18.16
CA ALA A 104 -3.07 -1.38 -17.41
C ALA A 104 -3.57 -0.11 -18.11
N THR A 105 -3.74 -0.12 -19.43
CA THR A 105 -4.35 1.00 -20.17
C THR A 105 -5.87 0.91 -20.28
N LEU A 106 -6.46 -0.20 -19.88
CA LEU A 106 -7.91 -0.43 -19.94
C LEU A 106 -8.60 -0.27 -18.60
N VAL A 107 -7.84 -0.28 -17.51
CA VAL A 107 -8.38 -0.13 -16.14
C VAL A 107 -8.10 1.26 -15.60
N HIS A 108 -8.99 1.77 -14.73
CA HIS A 108 -8.91 3.10 -14.14
C HIS A 108 -8.25 3.11 -12.75
N PHE A 109 -7.51 2.05 -12.42
CA PHE A 109 -6.73 1.95 -11.20
C PHE A 109 -5.29 1.52 -11.50
N PRO A 110 -4.33 1.87 -10.64
CA PRO A 110 -2.93 1.50 -10.80
C PRO A 110 -2.70 -0.01 -10.85
N VAL A 111 -1.98 -0.44 -11.87
CA VAL A 111 -1.46 -1.81 -11.99
C VAL A 111 0.05 -1.78 -11.90
N ALA A 112 0.61 -2.55 -11.00
CA ALA A 112 2.04 -2.65 -10.77
C ALA A 112 2.51 -4.10 -10.83
N VAL A 113 3.80 -4.28 -11.02
CA VAL A 113 4.49 -5.57 -10.83
C VAL A 113 5.12 -5.56 -9.45
N GLU A 114 5.22 -6.73 -8.84
CA GLU A 114 5.85 -6.88 -7.54
C GLU A 114 7.30 -6.39 -7.56
N ASP A 115 7.59 -5.39 -6.77
CA ASP A 115 8.95 -4.98 -6.45
C ASP A 115 9.46 -5.84 -5.29
N GLN A 116 10.55 -6.55 -5.51
CA GLN A 116 11.18 -7.44 -4.53
C GLN A 116 11.50 -6.75 -3.19
N SER A 117 11.69 -5.43 -3.19
CA SER A 117 12.02 -4.67 -1.98
C SER A 117 10.84 -4.57 -0.99
N HIS A 118 9.59 -4.67 -1.47
CA HIS A 118 8.37 -4.53 -0.68
C HIS A 118 7.42 -5.74 -0.80
N ALA A 119 7.83 -6.77 -1.54
CA ALA A 119 7.06 -7.98 -1.83
C ALA A 119 6.50 -8.67 -0.57
N ASN A 120 7.20 -8.56 0.55
CA ASN A 120 6.85 -9.26 1.77
C ASN A 120 5.89 -8.49 2.69
N ALA A 121 5.60 -7.21 2.41
CA ALA A 121 4.73 -6.39 3.26
C ALA A 121 3.25 -6.83 3.18
N TYR A 122 2.81 -7.22 2.00
CA TYR A 122 1.45 -7.71 1.71
C TYR A 122 1.52 -9.08 1.05
N PRO A 123 1.80 -10.14 1.79
CA PRO A 123 2.00 -11.47 1.22
C PRO A 123 0.73 -12.01 0.56
N ILE A 124 0.91 -13.00 -0.32
CA ILE A 124 -0.21 -13.82 -0.80
C ILE A 124 -0.74 -14.60 0.40
N ILE A 125 -2.05 -14.49 0.65
CA ILE A 125 -2.74 -15.12 1.77
C ILE A 125 -3.04 -16.58 1.38
N GLU A 126 -2.65 -17.52 2.24
CA GLU A 126 -2.90 -18.95 2.04
C GLU A 126 -2.41 -19.50 0.70
N GLY A 127 -1.43 -18.83 0.08
CA GLY A 127 -0.90 -19.23 -1.23
C GLY A 127 -1.86 -19.02 -2.41
N ALA A 128 -2.95 -18.25 -2.24
CA ALA A 128 -4.01 -18.09 -3.23
C ALA A 128 -4.12 -16.64 -3.72
N VAL A 129 -4.41 -16.48 -5.02
CA VAL A 129 -4.78 -15.20 -5.64
C VAL A 129 -6.22 -15.28 -6.16
N PRO A 130 -6.98 -14.16 -6.10
CA PRO A 130 -6.55 -12.87 -5.57
C PRO A 130 -6.41 -12.89 -4.05
N SER A 131 -5.50 -12.09 -3.50
CA SER A 131 -5.43 -11.78 -2.08
C SER A 131 -5.63 -10.29 -1.88
N ASN A 132 -6.58 -9.94 -1.03
CA ASN A 132 -7.04 -8.57 -0.85
C ASN A 132 -6.75 -8.05 0.54
N TYR A 133 -6.23 -6.83 0.62
CA TYR A 133 -6.06 -6.06 1.85
C TYR A 133 -6.80 -4.74 1.71
N VAL A 134 -7.56 -4.33 2.71
CA VAL A 134 -8.19 -3.01 2.73
C VAL A 134 -7.59 -2.19 3.85
N ILE A 135 -7.14 -0.99 3.49
CA ILE A 135 -6.52 -0.02 4.40
C ILE A 135 -7.47 1.16 4.53
N ASP A 136 -7.72 1.59 5.74
CA ASP A 136 -8.57 2.75 6.03
C ASP A 136 -7.84 4.08 5.84
N ARG A 137 -8.57 5.19 6.00
CA ARG A 137 -8.04 6.56 5.85
C ARG A 137 -6.93 6.91 6.82
N ALA A 138 -6.89 6.25 7.99
CA ALA A 138 -5.84 6.43 8.99
C ALA A 138 -4.59 5.59 8.69
N GLY A 139 -4.63 4.75 7.66
CA GLY A 139 -3.53 3.85 7.30
C GLY A 139 -3.48 2.59 8.15
N VAL A 140 -4.62 2.09 8.60
CA VAL A 140 -4.74 0.82 9.34
C VAL A 140 -5.36 -0.23 8.44
N VAL A 141 -4.81 -1.45 8.45
CA VAL A 141 -5.37 -2.58 7.71
C VAL A 141 -6.66 -3.01 8.40
N ARG A 142 -7.79 -3.00 7.67
CA ARG A 142 -9.11 -3.37 8.20
C ARG A 142 -9.65 -4.68 7.68
N TYR A 143 -9.05 -5.19 6.63
CA TYR A 143 -9.45 -6.44 6.01
C TYR A 143 -8.24 -7.09 5.35
N ALA A 144 -8.18 -8.43 5.42
CA ALA A 144 -7.17 -9.25 4.74
C ALA A 144 -7.74 -10.64 4.49
N ARG A 145 -7.93 -11.02 3.21
CA ARG A 145 -8.46 -12.33 2.82
C ARG A 145 -8.00 -12.77 1.44
N ALA A 146 -7.86 -14.07 1.25
CA ALA A 146 -7.77 -14.71 -0.06
C ALA A 146 -9.18 -14.87 -0.68
N GLY A 147 -9.25 -14.77 -2.00
CA GLY A 147 -10.47 -14.87 -2.78
C GLY A 147 -10.95 -13.53 -3.33
N ALA A 148 -11.66 -13.60 -4.46
CA ALA A 148 -12.22 -12.43 -5.13
C ALA A 148 -13.36 -11.83 -4.33
N PHE A 149 -13.42 -10.50 -4.25
CA PHE A 149 -14.58 -9.81 -3.73
C PHE A 149 -15.82 -10.04 -4.59
N GLN A 150 -16.96 -10.18 -3.91
CA GLN A 150 -18.27 -9.91 -4.48
C GLN A 150 -18.68 -8.49 -4.12
N LEU A 151 -19.62 -7.89 -4.88
CA LEU A 151 -20.01 -6.50 -4.68
C LEU A 151 -20.51 -6.22 -3.26
N ASP A 152 -21.35 -7.08 -2.74
CA ASP A 152 -21.92 -6.93 -1.40
C ASP A 152 -20.86 -7.01 -0.28
N GLU A 153 -19.85 -7.86 -0.45
CA GLU A 153 -18.73 -7.98 0.47
C GLU A 153 -17.82 -6.75 0.39
N LEU A 154 -17.48 -6.31 -0.83
CA LEU A 154 -16.68 -5.10 -1.04
C LEU A 154 -17.37 -3.88 -0.39
N GLU A 155 -18.68 -3.72 -0.58
CA GLU A 155 -19.43 -2.61 0.00
C GLU A 155 -19.51 -2.69 1.53
N LYS A 156 -19.71 -3.87 2.10
CA LYS A 156 -19.70 -4.08 3.56
C LYS A 156 -18.39 -3.66 4.20
N VAL A 157 -17.27 -3.84 3.50
CA VAL A 157 -15.95 -3.47 3.99
C VAL A 157 -15.66 -2.00 3.71
N VAL A 158 -15.86 -1.54 2.49
CA VAL A 158 -15.37 -0.23 2.01
C VAL A 158 -16.28 0.93 2.45
N VAL A 159 -17.60 0.77 2.40
CA VAL A 159 -18.54 1.88 2.67
C VAL A 159 -18.41 2.43 4.09
N PRO A 160 -18.34 1.61 5.16
CA PRO A 160 -18.10 2.13 6.51
C PRO A 160 -16.80 2.91 6.63
N LEU A 161 -15.75 2.49 5.94
CA LEU A 161 -14.44 3.15 5.97
C LEU A 161 -14.46 4.50 5.22
N LEU A 162 -15.19 4.58 4.11
CA LEU A 162 -15.37 5.83 3.36
C LEU A 162 -16.18 6.87 4.14
N ASN A 163 -17.06 6.44 5.03
CA ASN A 163 -17.85 7.34 5.88
C ASN A 163 -17.07 7.86 7.10
N GLN A 164 -15.88 7.32 7.38
CA GLN A 164 -15.01 7.86 8.42
C GLN A 164 -14.38 9.18 7.98
N PRO A 165 -14.18 10.15 8.89
CA PRO A 165 -13.44 11.36 8.55
C PRO A 165 -12.02 11.02 8.13
N ALA A 166 -11.50 11.72 7.12
CA ALA A 166 -10.08 11.63 6.81
C ALA A 166 -9.27 12.21 7.99
N PRO A 167 -8.14 11.62 8.37
CA PRO A 167 -7.25 12.22 9.34
C PRO A 167 -6.79 13.59 8.84
N PRO A 168 -6.47 14.53 9.76
CA PRO A 168 -5.93 15.81 9.35
C PRO A 168 -4.66 15.60 8.53
N ASP A 169 -4.50 16.38 7.47
CA ASP A 169 -3.30 16.36 6.64
C ASP A 169 -2.09 16.76 7.50
N PRO A 170 -1.07 15.89 7.64
CA PRO A 170 0.13 16.25 8.39
C PRO A 170 0.85 17.49 7.83
N ALA A 171 0.70 17.78 6.53
CA ALA A 171 1.23 19.00 5.91
C ALA A 171 0.45 20.26 6.33
N ALA A 172 -0.83 20.15 6.68
CA ALA A 172 -1.63 21.27 7.18
C ALA A 172 -1.29 21.64 8.63
N ALA A 173 -0.60 20.77 9.35
CA ALA A 173 -0.17 21.04 10.74
C ALA A 173 1.14 21.84 10.84
N THR A 174 1.84 22.06 9.73
CA THR A 174 3.06 22.89 9.71
C THR A 174 2.66 24.35 9.44
N PRO A 175 2.79 25.27 10.39
CA PRO A 175 2.54 26.68 10.10
C PRO A 175 3.54 27.15 9.03
N PRO A 176 3.14 28.07 8.13
CA PRO A 176 4.06 28.60 7.13
C PRO A 176 5.26 29.25 7.84
N PRO A 177 6.48 29.14 7.30
CA PRO A 177 7.63 29.78 7.86
C PRO A 177 7.36 31.28 8.01
N PRO A 178 7.83 31.93 9.11
CA PRO A 178 7.62 33.34 9.30
C PRO A 178 8.17 34.14 8.11
N ALA A 179 7.38 35.11 7.65
CA ALA A 179 7.78 35.96 6.54
C ALA A 179 9.13 36.63 6.86
N PRO A 180 10.03 36.77 5.87
CA PRO A 180 11.32 37.44 6.12
C PRO A 180 11.07 38.85 6.61
N VAL A 181 11.60 39.15 7.79
CA VAL A 181 11.61 40.52 8.37
C VAL A 181 12.51 41.37 7.47
N LYS A 182 11.94 42.39 6.83
CA LYS A 182 12.70 43.41 6.07
C LYS A 182 13.38 44.37 7.01
#